data_e074c448e22663e0037c2b86d2959fc2
#
_entry.id   e074c448e22663e0037c2b86d2959fc2
#
_cell.length_a   1.000
_cell.length_b   1.000
_cell.length_c   1.000
_cell.angle_alpha   90.00
_cell.angle_beta   90.00
_cell.angle_gamma   90.00
#
_symmetry.space_group_name_H-M   'P 1'
#
loop_
_entity.id
_entity.type
_entity.pdbx_description
1 polymer ?
#
loop_
_entity_poly.entity_id
_entity_poly.type
_entity_poly.pdbx_seq_one_letter_code
_entity_poly.pdbx_strand_id
1 'polypeptide(L)'
;HTTSPSRGTLGKRLLTTFCVVLTLTLLGSVIGIWSLRQIQQSTETMVSQGVATERLVADAYRYQAINSERFKAIALSSEPEVNEILGADIAATQQRYDGLIAELDKGLQAAEDRALLEGIQAAGKDFQKARAELMAASESNFTERIRKVYAERFLPSSGALLSALGTLTQSQRNAMDAGAREVERLGA
;
A
#
# COMPACT_ATOMS: atom_id res chain seq x y z
N HIS A 1 4.11 6.72 87.98
CA HIS A 1 3.29 6.54 86.74
C HIS A 1 4.19 6.71 85.52
N THR A 2 4.59 5.58 84.96
CA THR A 2 5.36 5.52 83.74
C THR A 2 4.42 5.34 82.61
N THR A 3 4.24 6.32 81.72
CA THR A 3 3.47 6.25 80.50
C THR A 3 4.35 5.63 79.38
N SER A 4 4.01 4.40 78.95
CA SER A 4 4.65 3.78 77.81
C SER A 4 4.20 4.44 76.50
N PRO A 5 5.12 4.86 75.64
CA PRO A 5 4.72 5.41 74.32
C PRO A 5 4.29 4.26 73.39
N SER A 6 3.16 4.44 72.74
CA SER A 6 2.52 3.49 71.87
C SER A 6 3.37 3.17 70.63
N ARG A 7 4.20 2.12 70.70
CA ARG A 7 4.98 1.57 69.56
C ARG A 7 4.12 1.02 68.42
N GLY A 8 2.80 0.86 68.63
CA GLY A 8 1.89 0.24 67.65
C GLY A 8 1.44 1.15 66.49
N THR A 9 1.45 2.48 66.70
CA THR A 9 0.95 3.43 65.68
C THR A 9 2.00 3.82 64.66
N LEU A 10 3.29 3.85 65.01
CA LEU A 10 4.37 4.14 64.08
C LEU A 10 4.59 3.02 63.06
N GLY A 11 4.56 1.75 63.49
CA GLY A 11 4.70 0.59 62.63
C GLY A 11 3.55 0.48 61.63
N LYS A 12 2.30 0.73 62.07
CA LYS A 12 1.14 0.74 61.17
C LYS A 12 1.24 1.84 60.10
N ARG A 13 1.65 3.04 60.47
CA ARG A 13 1.83 4.14 59.49
C ARG A 13 2.93 3.85 58.47
N LEU A 14 4.06 3.26 58.91
CA LEU A 14 5.16 2.87 58.03
C LEU A 14 4.72 1.80 57.06
N LEU A 15 3.99 0.77 57.54
CA LEU A 15 3.45 -0.31 56.70
C LEU A 15 2.44 0.22 55.69
N THR A 16 1.56 1.13 56.09
CA THR A 16 0.56 1.73 55.19
C THR A 16 1.24 2.54 54.08
N THR A 17 2.25 3.38 54.43
CA THR A 17 3.01 4.13 53.44
C THR A 17 3.76 3.23 52.47
N PHE A 18 4.36 2.15 52.96
CA PHE A 18 5.06 1.17 52.15
C PHE A 18 4.09 0.44 51.18
N CYS A 19 2.92 0.03 51.67
CA CYS A 19 1.89 -0.60 50.82
C CYS A 19 1.38 0.38 49.74
N VAL A 20 1.17 1.64 50.03
CA VAL A 20 0.75 2.64 49.07
C VAL A 20 1.80 2.83 47.98
N VAL A 21 3.07 3.00 48.37
CA VAL A 21 4.17 3.13 47.39
C VAL A 21 4.31 1.91 46.53
N LEU A 22 4.23 0.70 47.11
CA LEU A 22 4.32 -0.55 46.39
C LEU A 22 3.16 -0.69 45.37
N THR A 23 1.95 -0.31 45.80
CA THR A 23 0.76 -0.37 44.92
C THR A 23 0.89 0.62 43.76
N LEU A 24 1.36 1.83 44.00
CA LEU A 24 1.60 2.84 42.96
C LEU A 24 2.68 2.39 41.97
N THR A 25 3.74 1.74 42.45
CA THR A 25 4.83 1.23 41.62
C THR A 25 4.33 0.07 40.72
N LEU A 26 3.53 -0.83 41.30
CA LEU A 26 2.92 -1.94 40.53
C LEU A 26 1.95 -1.44 39.46
N LEU A 27 1.10 -0.46 39.82
CA LEU A 27 0.18 0.16 38.84
C LEU A 27 0.94 0.87 37.71
N GLY A 28 1.98 1.62 38.04
CA GLY A 28 2.85 2.26 37.03
C GLY A 28 3.51 1.26 36.09
N SER A 29 3.99 0.14 36.63
CA SER A 29 4.62 -0.93 35.86
C SER A 29 3.62 -1.61 34.90
N VAL A 30 2.40 -1.89 35.37
CA VAL A 30 1.34 -2.50 34.54
C VAL A 30 0.93 -1.55 33.39
N ILE A 31 0.75 -0.26 33.68
CA ILE A 31 0.43 0.75 32.68
C ILE A 31 1.58 0.88 31.65
N GLY A 32 2.82 0.90 32.13
CA GLY A 32 4.01 0.98 31.27
C GLY A 32 4.10 -0.22 30.31
N ILE A 33 3.92 -1.43 30.80
CA ILE A 33 3.95 -2.67 29.98
C ILE A 33 2.79 -2.68 28.97
N TRP A 34 1.60 -2.25 29.40
CA TRP A 34 0.43 -2.19 28.51
C TRP A 34 0.63 -1.16 27.40
N SER A 35 1.14 0.01 27.71
CA SER A 35 1.45 1.06 26.74
C SER A 35 2.53 0.62 25.73
N LEU A 36 3.60 -0.05 26.20
CA LEU A 36 4.64 -0.60 25.33
C LEU A 36 4.07 -1.67 24.37
N ARG A 37 3.22 -2.57 24.86
CA ARG A 37 2.58 -3.59 24.01
C ARG A 37 1.67 -2.97 22.96
N GLN A 38 0.93 -1.92 23.32
CA GLN A 38 0.06 -1.22 22.38
C GLN A 38 0.86 -0.53 21.27
N ILE A 39 1.98 0.09 21.60
CA ILE A 39 2.89 0.70 20.61
C ILE A 39 3.49 -0.36 19.69
N GLN A 40 3.97 -1.48 20.23
CA GLN A 40 4.54 -2.57 19.43
C GLN A 40 3.51 -3.15 18.45
N GLN A 41 2.29 -3.45 18.90
CA GLN A 41 1.22 -3.96 18.03
C GLN A 41 0.82 -2.96 16.94
N SER A 42 0.75 -1.68 17.26
CA SER A 42 0.43 -0.63 16.29
C SER A 42 1.50 -0.53 15.20
N THR A 43 2.77 -0.56 15.59
CA THR A 43 3.91 -0.48 14.66
C THR A 43 4.00 -1.72 13.76
N GLU A 44 3.82 -2.90 14.33
CA GLU A 44 3.85 -4.17 13.59
C GLU A 44 2.71 -4.26 12.56
N THR A 45 1.52 -3.78 12.93
CA THR A 45 0.37 -3.69 12.02
C THR A 45 0.62 -2.69 10.89
N MET A 46 1.17 -1.52 11.17
CA MET A 46 1.49 -0.51 10.15
C MET A 46 2.53 -1.01 9.15
N VAL A 47 3.59 -1.66 9.64
CA VAL A 47 4.65 -2.21 8.77
C VAL A 47 4.10 -3.36 7.91
N SER A 48 3.33 -4.28 8.49
CA SER A 48 2.75 -5.40 7.74
C SER A 48 1.75 -4.94 6.69
N GLN A 49 0.93 -3.93 6.99
CA GLN A 49 0.02 -3.32 6.01
C GLN A 49 0.77 -2.61 4.90
N GLY A 50 1.83 -1.86 5.22
CA GLY A 50 2.68 -1.19 4.23
C GLY A 50 3.32 -2.18 3.25
N VAL A 51 3.88 -3.28 3.75
CA VAL A 51 4.45 -4.35 2.91
C VAL A 51 3.39 -5.01 2.03
N ALA A 52 2.20 -5.28 2.58
CA ALA A 52 1.10 -5.86 1.80
C ALA A 52 0.65 -4.91 0.69
N THR A 53 0.47 -3.63 0.99
CA THR A 53 0.08 -2.60 0.03
C THR A 53 1.14 -2.42 -1.06
N GLU A 54 2.42 -2.38 -0.70
CA GLU A 54 3.52 -2.28 -1.67
C GLU A 54 3.50 -3.45 -2.67
N ARG A 55 3.25 -4.67 -2.19
CA ARG A 55 3.13 -5.86 -3.04
C ARG A 55 1.94 -5.77 -4.00
N LEU A 56 0.78 -5.32 -3.53
CA LEU A 56 -0.40 -5.14 -4.38
C LEU A 56 -0.12 -4.15 -5.53
N VAL A 57 0.53 -3.02 -5.22
CA VAL A 57 0.88 -2.02 -6.24
C VAL A 57 1.93 -2.53 -7.20
N ALA A 58 2.96 -3.24 -6.71
CA ALA A 58 4.00 -3.82 -7.55
C ALA A 58 3.44 -4.89 -8.51
N ASP A 59 2.50 -5.71 -8.05
CA ASP A 59 1.81 -6.70 -8.88
C ASP A 59 0.89 -6.01 -9.90
N ALA A 60 0.17 -4.96 -9.52
CA ALA A 60 -0.64 -4.16 -10.44
C ALA A 60 0.22 -3.53 -11.55
N TYR A 61 1.37 -2.95 -11.19
CA TYR A 61 2.35 -2.45 -12.15
C TYR A 61 2.80 -3.53 -13.13
N ARG A 62 3.17 -4.70 -12.63
CA ARG A 62 3.61 -5.83 -13.44
C ARG A 62 2.53 -6.29 -14.42
N TYR A 63 1.29 -6.46 -13.97
CA TYR A 63 0.19 -6.89 -14.84
C TYR A 63 -0.12 -5.84 -15.91
N GLN A 64 -0.09 -4.56 -15.55
CA GLN A 64 -0.29 -3.48 -16.50
C GLN A 64 0.83 -3.43 -17.55
N ALA A 65 2.09 -3.59 -17.16
CA ALA A 65 3.23 -3.64 -18.07
C ALA A 65 3.13 -4.81 -19.04
N ILE A 66 2.80 -6.00 -18.54
CA ILE A 66 2.60 -7.20 -19.38
C ILE A 66 1.48 -6.98 -20.41
N ASN A 67 0.33 -6.45 -19.98
CA ASN A 67 -0.79 -6.20 -20.89
C ASN A 67 -0.47 -5.12 -21.92
N SER A 68 0.28 -4.09 -21.54
CA SER A 68 0.72 -3.06 -22.49
C SER A 68 1.56 -3.65 -23.63
N GLU A 69 2.50 -4.55 -23.30
CA GLU A 69 3.30 -5.23 -24.34
C GLU A 69 2.49 -6.21 -25.19
N ARG A 70 1.49 -6.90 -24.61
CA ARG A 70 0.58 -7.77 -25.36
C ARG A 70 -0.29 -6.98 -26.33
N PHE A 71 -0.86 -5.84 -25.92
CA PHE A 71 -1.62 -4.96 -26.83
C PHE A 71 -0.75 -4.42 -27.97
N LYS A 72 0.49 -4.04 -27.66
CA LYS A 72 1.46 -3.66 -28.67
C LYS A 72 1.71 -4.79 -29.68
N ALA A 73 1.92 -6.02 -29.20
CA ALA A 73 2.14 -7.17 -30.06
C ALA A 73 0.95 -7.40 -31.00
N ILE A 74 -0.30 -7.36 -30.49
CA ILE A 74 -1.51 -7.50 -31.31
C ILE A 74 -1.60 -6.39 -32.36
N ALA A 75 -1.42 -5.13 -31.95
CA ALA A 75 -1.60 -3.97 -32.83
C ALA A 75 -0.56 -3.89 -33.96
N LEU A 76 0.66 -4.37 -33.70
CA LEU A 76 1.75 -4.35 -34.68
C LEU A 76 1.89 -5.66 -35.47
N SER A 77 1.14 -6.70 -35.12
CA SER A 77 1.10 -7.95 -35.86
C SER A 77 0.18 -7.82 -37.08
N SER A 78 0.59 -8.44 -38.17
CA SER A 78 -0.28 -8.65 -39.35
C SER A 78 -1.04 -9.98 -39.31
N GLU A 79 -0.85 -10.78 -38.25
CA GLU A 79 -1.44 -12.11 -38.11
C GLU A 79 -2.66 -12.08 -37.17
N PRO A 80 -3.88 -12.38 -37.66
CA PRO A 80 -5.10 -12.38 -36.85
C PRO A 80 -5.05 -13.33 -35.64
N GLU A 81 -4.33 -14.44 -35.77
CA GLU A 81 -4.18 -15.47 -34.75
C GLU A 81 -3.50 -14.93 -33.45
N VAL A 82 -2.66 -13.91 -33.57
CA VAL A 82 -2.03 -13.27 -32.40
C VAL A 82 -3.08 -12.70 -31.46
N ASN A 83 -4.14 -12.13 -31.97
CA ASN A 83 -5.24 -11.63 -31.16
C ASN A 83 -6.01 -12.74 -30.44
N GLU A 84 -6.23 -13.88 -31.11
CA GLU A 84 -6.89 -15.04 -30.50
C GLU A 84 -6.03 -15.66 -29.41
N ILE A 85 -4.72 -15.81 -29.64
CA ILE A 85 -3.78 -16.38 -28.66
C ILE A 85 -3.64 -15.49 -27.42
N LEU A 86 -3.46 -14.19 -27.60
CA LEU A 86 -3.19 -13.27 -26.50
C LEU A 86 -4.46 -12.75 -25.81
N GLY A 87 -5.62 -12.82 -26.46
CA GLY A 87 -6.87 -12.22 -25.96
C GLY A 87 -7.30 -12.78 -24.61
N ALA A 88 -7.27 -14.10 -24.45
CA ALA A 88 -7.62 -14.75 -23.18
C ALA A 88 -6.65 -14.39 -22.05
N ASP A 89 -5.36 -14.33 -22.34
CA ASP A 89 -4.32 -13.95 -21.38
C ASP A 89 -4.42 -12.49 -20.95
N ILE A 90 -4.76 -11.60 -21.90
CA ILE A 90 -5.00 -10.20 -21.63
C ILE A 90 -6.20 -10.03 -20.69
N ALA A 91 -7.31 -10.73 -20.98
CA ALA A 91 -8.51 -10.67 -20.15
C ALA A 91 -8.24 -11.18 -18.72
N ALA A 92 -7.57 -12.32 -18.58
CA ALA A 92 -7.21 -12.86 -17.28
C ALA A 92 -6.28 -11.94 -16.49
N THR A 93 -5.30 -11.32 -17.15
CA THR A 93 -4.37 -10.38 -16.52
C THR A 93 -5.08 -9.09 -16.15
N GLN A 94 -6.01 -8.59 -16.97
CA GLN A 94 -6.83 -7.43 -16.66
C GLN A 94 -7.71 -7.66 -15.42
N GLN A 95 -8.35 -8.82 -15.34
CA GLN A 95 -9.17 -9.19 -14.18
C GLN A 95 -8.35 -9.20 -12.88
N ARG A 96 -7.12 -9.71 -12.94
CA ARG A 96 -6.22 -9.67 -11.77
C ARG A 96 -5.83 -8.24 -11.39
N TYR A 97 -5.49 -7.42 -12.38
CA TYR A 97 -5.19 -6.00 -12.18
C TYR A 97 -6.38 -5.27 -11.51
N ASP A 98 -7.59 -5.44 -12.04
CA ASP A 98 -8.80 -4.80 -11.49
C ASP A 98 -9.07 -5.25 -10.06
N GLY A 99 -8.83 -6.52 -9.73
CA GLY A 99 -8.92 -7.05 -8.38
C GLY A 99 -7.94 -6.37 -7.42
N LEU A 100 -6.69 -6.20 -7.84
CA LEU A 100 -5.66 -5.51 -7.04
C LEU A 100 -6.02 -4.03 -6.80
N ILE A 101 -6.51 -3.32 -7.81
CA ILE A 101 -6.97 -1.92 -7.66
C ILE A 101 -8.15 -1.84 -6.68
N ALA A 102 -9.08 -2.79 -6.72
CA ALA A 102 -10.20 -2.85 -5.78
C ALA A 102 -9.74 -3.15 -4.34
N GLU A 103 -8.72 -3.99 -4.15
CA GLU A 103 -8.12 -4.23 -2.83
C GLU A 103 -7.40 -2.99 -2.31
N LEU A 104 -6.64 -2.29 -3.15
CA LEU A 104 -5.99 -1.03 -2.81
C LEU A 104 -7.02 0.04 -2.40
N ASP A 105 -8.13 0.16 -3.11
CA ASP A 105 -9.20 1.12 -2.80
C ASP A 105 -9.81 0.88 -1.40
N LYS A 106 -9.91 -0.37 -0.98
CA LYS A 106 -10.41 -0.75 0.36
C LYS A 106 -9.35 -0.56 1.45
N GLY A 107 -8.07 -0.80 1.12
CA GLY A 107 -6.98 -0.85 2.10
C GLY A 107 -6.33 0.49 2.39
N LEU A 108 -6.28 1.42 1.42
CA LEU A 108 -5.63 2.71 1.57
C LEU A 108 -6.45 3.66 2.45
N GLN A 109 -5.85 4.13 3.54
CA GLN A 109 -6.50 5.05 4.48
C GLN A 109 -5.94 6.47 4.43
N ALA A 110 -4.64 6.62 4.13
CA ALA A 110 -3.98 7.91 4.07
C ALA A 110 -4.53 8.75 2.90
N ALA A 111 -4.84 10.02 3.16
CA ALA A 111 -5.43 10.91 2.16
C ALA A 111 -4.50 11.11 0.94
N GLU A 112 -3.20 11.15 1.16
CA GLU A 112 -2.18 11.24 0.10
C GLU A 112 -2.21 10.00 -0.82
N ASP A 113 -2.23 8.80 -0.24
CA ASP A 113 -2.27 7.54 -1.00
C ASP A 113 -3.59 7.37 -1.75
N ARG A 114 -4.70 7.81 -1.16
CA ARG A 114 -6.00 7.82 -1.85
C ARG A 114 -6.00 8.77 -3.05
N ALA A 115 -5.39 9.95 -2.94
CA ALA A 115 -5.24 10.87 -4.06
C ALA A 115 -4.38 10.27 -5.18
N LEU A 116 -3.31 9.53 -4.83
CA LEU A 116 -2.51 8.78 -5.80
C LEU A 116 -3.31 7.67 -6.48
N LEU A 117 -4.15 6.95 -5.74
CA LEU A 117 -5.03 5.92 -6.30
C LEU A 117 -6.07 6.52 -7.27
N GLU A 118 -6.65 7.66 -6.94
CA GLU A 118 -7.55 8.39 -7.87
C GLU A 118 -6.82 8.77 -9.16
N GLY A 119 -5.56 9.19 -9.07
CA GLY A 119 -4.70 9.43 -10.23
C GLY A 119 -4.47 8.17 -11.08
N ILE A 120 -4.25 7.01 -10.44
CA ILE A 120 -4.13 5.71 -11.12
C ILE A 120 -5.43 5.35 -11.83
N GLN A 121 -6.57 5.52 -11.18
CA GLN A 121 -7.89 5.23 -11.76
C GLN A 121 -8.20 6.15 -12.96
N ALA A 122 -7.84 7.44 -12.89
CA ALA A 122 -8.00 8.39 -13.99
C ALA A 122 -7.09 8.01 -15.19
N ALA A 123 -5.81 7.73 -14.93
CA ALA A 123 -4.87 7.26 -15.95
C ALA A 123 -5.31 5.93 -16.56
N GLY A 124 -5.89 5.03 -15.76
CA GLY A 124 -6.46 3.77 -16.22
C GLY A 124 -7.61 3.95 -17.21
N LYS A 125 -8.50 4.89 -16.95
CA LYS A 125 -9.58 5.23 -17.89
C LYS A 125 -9.07 5.79 -19.22
N ASP A 126 -8.03 6.63 -19.17
CA ASP A 126 -7.41 7.17 -20.39
C ASP A 126 -6.67 6.07 -21.17
N PHE A 127 -5.96 5.19 -20.47
CA PHE A 127 -5.33 4.02 -21.08
C PHE A 127 -6.35 3.11 -21.77
N GLN A 128 -7.50 2.83 -21.16
CA GLN A 128 -8.54 2.02 -21.78
C GLN A 128 -9.09 2.64 -23.07
N LYS A 129 -9.25 3.98 -23.11
CA LYS A 129 -9.63 4.69 -24.34
C LYS A 129 -8.56 4.56 -25.41
N ALA A 130 -7.30 4.83 -25.06
CA ALA A 130 -6.18 4.73 -25.99
C ALA A 130 -6.00 3.30 -26.53
N ARG A 131 -6.23 2.29 -25.69
CA ARG A 131 -6.26 0.88 -26.09
C ARG A 131 -7.36 0.60 -27.12
N ALA A 132 -8.58 1.08 -26.85
CA ALA A 132 -9.69 0.90 -27.80
C ALA A 132 -9.42 1.58 -29.15
N GLU A 133 -8.85 2.80 -29.13
CA GLU A 133 -8.43 3.51 -30.33
C GLU A 133 -7.37 2.73 -31.13
N LEU A 134 -6.39 2.13 -30.42
CA LEU A 134 -5.34 1.32 -31.05
C LEU A 134 -5.91 0.05 -31.68
N MET A 135 -6.81 -0.66 -30.99
CA MET A 135 -7.45 -1.86 -31.53
C MET A 135 -8.30 -1.54 -32.76
N ALA A 136 -9.09 -0.46 -32.74
CA ALA A 136 -9.84 0.00 -33.89
C ALA A 136 -8.94 0.42 -35.07
N ALA A 137 -7.78 1.02 -34.79
CA ALA A 137 -6.79 1.32 -35.84
C ALA A 137 -6.21 0.02 -36.44
N SER A 138 -5.94 -1.00 -35.63
CA SER A 138 -5.44 -2.30 -36.07
C SER A 138 -6.42 -2.99 -37.02
N GLU A 139 -7.73 -2.96 -36.74
CA GLU A 139 -8.77 -3.49 -37.59
C GLU A 139 -8.84 -2.83 -38.97
N SER A 140 -8.42 -1.57 -39.08
CA SER A 140 -8.40 -0.84 -40.36
C SER A 140 -7.31 -1.27 -41.32
N ASN A 141 -6.33 -2.08 -40.91
CA ASN A 141 -5.16 -2.52 -41.66
C ASN A 141 -4.29 -1.40 -42.25
N PHE A 142 -4.47 -0.15 -41.85
CA PHE A 142 -3.65 0.99 -42.25
C PHE A 142 -2.45 1.16 -41.33
N THR A 143 -1.30 0.66 -41.75
CA THR A 143 -0.05 0.68 -40.93
C THR A 143 0.31 2.07 -40.41
N GLU A 144 0.18 3.12 -41.22
CA GLU A 144 0.42 4.51 -40.81
C GLU A 144 -0.49 4.95 -39.66
N ARG A 145 -1.78 4.62 -39.73
CA ARG A 145 -2.76 4.92 -38.72
C ARG A 145 -2.44 4.18 -37.41
N ILE A 146 -2.12 2.90 -37.51
CA ILE A 146 -1.73 2.08 -36.36
C ILE A 146 -0.52 2.68 -35.66
N ARG A 147 0.54 3.02 -36.41
CA ARG A 147 1.75 3.64 -35.85
C ARG A 147 1.47 4.99 -35.19
N LYS A 148 0.64 5.80 -35.82
CA LYS A 148 0.27 7.12 -35.26
C LYS A 148 -0.50 6.98 -33.94
N VAL A 149 -1.55 6.17 -33.89
CA VAL A 149 -2.34 5.95 -32.67
C VAL A 149 -1.47 5.31 -31.58
N TYR A 150 -0.61 4.36 -31.95
CA TYR A 150 0.33 3.77 -30.99
C TYR A 150 1.26 4.83 -30.36
N ALA A 151 1.90 5.66 -31.18
CA ALA A 151 2.88 6.64 -30.71
C ALA A 151 2.24 7.83 -29.96
N GLU A 152 1.10 8.32 -30.46
CA GLU A 152 0.50 9.56 -29.97
C GLU A 152 -0.53 9.34 -28.85
N ARG A 153 -1.14 8.17 -28.77
CA ARG A 153 -2.21 7.86 -27.81
C ARG A 153 -1.86 6.72 -26.85
N PHE A 154 -1.54 5.55 -27.38
CA PHE A 154 -1.33 4.35 -26.56
C PHE A 154 -0.07 4.45 -25.69
N LEU A 155 1.06 4.76 -26.30
CA LEU A 155 2.34 4.80 -25.58
C LEU A 155 2.36 5.86 -24.46
N PRO A 156 1.89 7.12 -24.65
CA PRO A 156 1.82 8.10 -23.60
C PRO A 156 0.86 7.71 -22.46
N SER A 157 -0.33 7.18 -22.78
CA SER A 157 -1.31 6.77 -21.76
C SER A 157 -0.86 5.54 -20.96
N SER A 158 -0.22 4.57 -21.60
CA SER A 158 0.42 3.44 -20.92
C SER A 158 1.53 3.90 -19.99
N GLY A 159 2.40 4.80 -20.46
CA GLY A 159 3.45 5.40 -19.65
C GLY A 159 2.92 6.19 -18.46
N ALA A 160 1.86 6.96 -18.63
CA ALA A 160 1.22 7.72 -17.56
C ALA A 160 0.65 6.80 -16.47
N LEU A 161 -0.03 5.72 -16.86
CA LEU A 161 -0.58 4.74 -15.91
C LEU A 161 0.54 4.01 -15.15
N LEU A 162 1.58 3.56 -15.82
CA LEU A 162 2.73 2.90 -15.18
C LEU A 162 3.46 3.86 -14.26
N SER A 163 3.62 5.14 -14.64
CA SER A 163 4.21 6.17 -13.79
C SER A 163 3.38 6.43 -12.53
N ALA A 164 2.04 6.50 -12.65
CA ALA A 164 1.15 6.69 -11.52
C ALA A 164 1.23 5.51 -10.53
N LEU A 165 1.27 4.27 -11.02
CA LEU A 165 1.48 3.08 -10.18
C LEU A 165 2.86 3.11 -9.51
N GLY A 166 3.91 3.50 -10.23
CA GLY A 166 5.27 3.66 -9.70
C GLY A 166 5.35 4.70 -8.58
N THR A 167 4.61 5.82 -8.71
CA THR A 167 4.56 6.87 -7.69
C THR A 167 3.93 6.36 -6.39
N LEU A 168 2.83 5.59 -6.47
CA LEU A 168 2.23 4.97 -5.28
C LEU A 168 3.18 3.95 -4.64
N THR A 169 3.87 3.12 -5.43
CA THR A 169 4.90 2.20 -4.92
C THR A 169 5.98 2.95 -4.14
N GLN A 170 6.47 4.08 -4.68
CA GLN A 170 7.49 4.88 -4.01
C GLN A 170 6.97 5.53 -2.72
N SER A 171 5.72 6.01 -2.72
CA SER A 171 5.07 6.53 -1.51
C SER A 171 5.03 5.48 -0.40
N GLN A 172 4.62 4.25 -0.71
CA GLN A 172 4.58 3.16 0.26
C GLN A 172 5.97 2.81 0.80
N ARG A 173 6.99 2.75 -0.05
CA ARG A 173 8.38 2.52 0.39
C ARG A 173 8.89 3.61 1.31
N ASN A 174 8.65 4.87 0.96
CA ASN A 174 9.06 6.01 1.78
C ASN A 174 8.38 5.98 3.17
N ALA A 175 7.11 5.60 3.23
CA ALA A 175 6.38 5.47 4.49
C ALA A 175 6.94 4.34 5.36
N MET A 176 7.29 3.19 4.78
CA MET A 176 7.94 2.08 5.50
C MET A 176 9.32 2.46 6.03
N ASP A 177 10.15 3.14 5.23
CA ASP A 177 11.48 3.60 5.63
C ASP A 177 11.41 4.65 6.75
N ALA A 178 10.39 5.54 6.71
CA ALA A 178 10.16 6.50 7.78
C ALA A 178 9.74 5.81 9.08
N GLY A 179 8.85 4.82 9.00
CA GLY A 179 8.44 4.00 10.14
C GLY A 179 9.59 3.23 10.78
N ALA A 180 10.47 2.61 9.96
CA ALA A 180 11.63 1.89 10.44
C ALA A 180 12.60 2.81 11.21
N ARG A 181 12.89 4.00 10.68
CA ARG A 181 13.75 5.00 11.35
C ARG A 181 13.18 5.50 12.67
N GLU A 182 11.86 5.67 12.74
CA GLU A 182 11.22 6.09 13.99
C GLU A 182 11.31 5.00 15.08
N VAL A 183 11.17 3.74 14.70
CA VAL A 183 11.36 2.60 15.63
C VAL A 183 12.79 2.54 16.17
N GLU A 184 13.80 2.72 15.31
CA GLU A 184 15.20 2.79 15.73
C GLU A 184 15.46 3.95 16.71
N ARG A 185 14.88 5.11 16.45
CA ARG A 185 14.99 6.29 17.32
C ARG A 185 14.37 6.08 18.69
N LEU A 186 13.27 5.33 18.79
CA LEU A 186 12.59 5.06 20.07
C LEU A 186 13.22 3.90 20.84
N GLY A 187 14.02 3.06 20.17
CA GLY A 187 14.71 1.91 20.77
C GLY A 187 16.16 2.21 21.25
N ALA A 188 16.68 3.39 20.92
CA ALA A 188 18.01 3.87 21.35
C ALA A 188 17.94 4.78 22.57
#